data_5b0dc8fe2d2a288c4c276e7389c198a6
#
_entry.id   5b0dc8fe2d2a288c4c276e7389c198a6
#
_cell.length_a   1.000
_cell.length_b   1.000
_cell.length_c   1.000
_cell.angle_alpha   90.00
_cell.angle_beta   90.00
_cell.angle_gamma   90.00
#
_symmetry.space_group_name_H-M   'P 1'
#
loop_
_entity.id
_entity.type
_entity.pdbx_description
1 polymer ?
#
loop_
_entity_poly.entity_id
_entity_poly.type
_entity_poly.pdbx_seq_one_letter_code
_entity_poly.pdbx_strand_id
1 'polypeptide(L)'
;MATPSQRKDPVREDLVEAGIRLLAEQGTGALVMRRVAAAAGVSTMCVYSRFGDKAGLLDAVYHEGFDRLEEAMAAVLGSDPLDRAMNLALVYRSFAMANPALYSLMFERVAGFDPPTAVQTAALGASSSLMVVAMRQAIETGMVEADSPTTAAYILWTAVHGTVGLELARESHHPVPGWLIDVPENGEKMLREVIETTLRGMAPAVPIPGGG
;
A
#
# COMPACT_ATOMS: atom_id res chain seq x y z
N MET A 1 13.12 9.67 30.20
CA MET A 1 11.73 9.50 30.69
C MET A 1 10.99 8.77 29.58
N ALA A 2 10.58 7.53 29.84
CA ALA A 2 9.85 6.72 28.85
C ALA A 2 8.44 7.30 28.66
N THR A 3 8.04 7.54 27.43
CA THR A 3 6.68 7.95 27.02
C THR A 3 5.69 6.87 27.48
N PRO A 4 4.50 7.22 28.01
CA PRO A 4 3.53 6.22 28.43
C PRO A 4 3.14 5.37 27.22
N SER A 5 3.38 4.08 27.30
CA SER A 5 2.85 3.07 26.39
C SER A 5 1.37 3.36 26.16
N GLN A 6 0.95 3.66 24.93
CA GLN A 6 -0.45 3.76 24.56
C GLN A 6 -1.09 2.42 24.93
N ARG A 7 -1.91 2.41 26.00
CA ARG A 7 -2.72 1.23 26.32
C ARG A 7 -3.57 0.93 25.11
N LYS A 8 -3.36 -0.23 24.49
CA LYS A 8 -4.23 -0.74 23.43
C LYS A 8 -5.68 -0.62 23.93
N ASP A 9 -6.52 0.07 23.17
CA ASP A 9 -7.97 0.11 23.41
C ASP A 9 -8.61 -0.95 22.53
N PRO A 10 -8.88 -2.17 23.06
CA PRO A 10 -9.42 -3.27 22.27
C PRO A 10 -10.76 -2.93 21.62
N VAL A 11 -11.57 -2.09 22.28
CA VAL A 11 -12.85 -1.64 21.72
C VAL A 11 -12.62 -0.73 20.51
N ARG A 12 -11.57 0.11 20.52
CA ARG A 12 -11.20 0.92 19.35
C ARG A 12 -10.75 0.04 18.21
N GLU A 13 -9.94 -0.98 18.47
CA GLU A 13 -9.49 -1.96 17.48
C GLU A 13 -10.69 -2.70 16.86
N ASP A 14 -11.61 -3.22 17.67
CA ASP A 14 -12.84 -3.88 17.22
C ASP A 14 -13.72 -2.97 16.34
N LEU A 15 -13.78 -1.68 16.65
CA LEU A 15 -14.52 -0.69 15.87
C LEU A 15 -13.86 -0.40 14.52
N VAL A 16 -12.53 -0.33 14.44
CA VAL A 16 -11.79 -0.19 13.19
C VAL A 16 -12.00 -1.42 12.34
N GLU A 17 -11.91 -2.63 12.90
CA GLU A 17 -12.19 -3.89 12.21
C GLU A 17 -13.62 -3.94 11.66
N ALA A 18 -14.60 -3.52 12.45
CA ALA A 18 -15.99 -3.42 11.99
C ALA A 18 -16.12 -2.42 10.84
N GLY A 19 -15.38 -1.31 10.89
CA GLY A 19 -15.29 -0.33 9.82
C GLY A 19 -14.71 -0.92 8.53
N ILE A 20 -13.61 -1.65 8.63
CA ILE A 20 -12.96 -2.29 7.47
C ILE A 20 -13.89 -3.32 6.83
N ARG A 21 -14.57 -4.16 7.62
CA ARG A 21 -15.55 -5.11 7.09
C ARG A 21 -16.70 -4.40 6.34
N LEU A 22 -17.26 -3.34 6.93
CA LEU A 22 -18.33 -2.56 6.28
C LEU A 22 -17.83 -1.87 5.00
N LEU A 23 -16.59 -1.39 5.01
CA LEU A 23 -15.95 -0.80 3.82
C LEU A 23 -15.84 -1.84 2.70
N ALA A 24 -15.36 -3.05 3.00
CA ALA A 24 -15.20 -4.13 2.04
C ALA A 24 -16.54 -4.59 1.44
N GLU A 25 -17.58 -4.71 2.27
CA GLU A 25 -18.88 -5.24 1.85
C GLU A 25 -19.72 -4.20 1.11
N GLN A 26 -19.63 -2.92 1.45
CA GLN A 26 -20.62 -1.92 1.09
C GLN A 26 -20.03 -0.55 0.72
N GLY A 27 -18.70 -0.47 0.64
CA GLY A 27 -17.98 0.75 0.27
C GLY A 27 -17.99 1.84 1.35
N THR A 28 -17.36 2.97 1.05
CA THR A 28 -17.15 4.11 1.97
C THR A 28 -18.45 4.76 2.48
N GLY A 29 -19.54 4.65 1.71
CA GLY A 29 -20.87 5.12 2.13
C GLY A 29 -21.43 4.40 3.35
N ALA A 30 -20.97 3.17 3.62
CA ALA A 30 -21.38 2.38 4.77
C ALA A 30 -20.71 2.79 6.08
N LEU A 31 -19.58 3.51 6.01
CA LEU A 31 -18.83 3.98 7.17
C LEU A 31 -19.56 5.16 7.84
N VAL A 32 -20.62 4.83 8.57
CA VAL A 32 -21.36 5.76 9.43
C VAL A 32 -21.40 5.24 10.86
N MET A 33 -21.28 6.14 11.84
CA MET A 33 -21.09 5.82 13.26
C MET A 33 -22.09 4.77 13.80
N ARG A 34 -23.38 4.90 13.41
CA ARG A 34 -24.44 3.97 13.86
C ARG A 34 -24.24 2.54 13.32
N ARG A 35 -23.81 2.42 12.07
CA ARG A 35 -23.62 1.09 11.44
C ARG A 35 -22.39 0.39 12.01
N VAL A 36 -21.29 1.14 12.23
CA VAL A 36 -20.07 0.62 12.86
C VAL A 36 -20.35 0.19 14.30
N ALA A 37 -21.11 1.01 15.06
CA ALA A 37 -21.56 0.64 16.42
C ALA A 37 -22.36 -0.67 16.43
N ALA A 38 -23.32 -0.81 15.51
CA ALA A 38 -24.13 -2.02 15.38
C ALA A 38 -23.29 -3.24 15.00
N ALA A 39 -22.35 -3.08 14.05
CA ALA A 39 -21.47 -4.16 13.60
C ALA A 39 -20.48 -4.64 14.68
N ALA A 40 -20.09 -3.75 15.60
CA ALA A 40 -19.22 -4.05 16.74
C ALA A 40 -19.99 -4.40 18.02
N GLY A 41 -21.33 -4.37 18.02
CA GLY A 41 -22.15 -4.70 19.19
C GLY A 41 -22.06 -3.68 20.34
N VAL A 42 -21.76 -2.41 20.05
CA VAL A 42 -21.62 -1.34 21.05
C VAL A 42 -22.61 -0.20 20.82
N SER A 43 -22.67 0.75 21.76
CA SER A 43 -23.49 1.94 21.58
C SER A 43 -22.83 2.93 20.60
N THR A 44 -23.65 3.72 19.91
CA THR A 44 -23.16 4.80 19.01
C THR A 44 -22.32 5.83 19.80
N MET A 45 -22.65 6.09 21.07
CA MET A 45 -21.87 6.98 21.93
C MET A 45 -20.45 6.45 22.14
N CYS A 46 -20.26 5.13 22.19
CA CYS A 46 -18.96 4.48 22.30
C CYS A 46 -18.08 4.78 21.08
N VAL A 47 -18.67 4.85 19.88
CA VAL A 47 -17.94 5.21 18.64
C VAL A 47 -17.59 6.70 18.66
N TYR A 48 -18.55 7.57 18.98
CA TYR A 48 -18.29 9.02 19.08
C TYR A 48 -17.21 9.39 20.07
N SER A 49 -17.15 8.71 21.22
CA SER A 49 -16.14 8.98 22.26
C SER A 49 -14.71 8.66 21.82
N ARG A 50 -14.53 7.79 20.80
CA ARG A 50 -13.21 7.35 20.30
C ARG A 50 -12.76 8.03 19.03
N PHE A 51 -13.69 8.37 18.17
CA PHE A 51 -13.38 8.91 16.84
C PHE A 51 -13.89 10.34 16.64
N GLY A 52 -14.73 10.85 17.53
CA GLY A 52 -15.33 12.19 17.42
C GLY A 52 -16.44 12.23 16.38
N ASP A 53 -16.13 11.96 15.12
CA ASP A 53 -17.06 12.01 14.00
C ASP A 53 -16.71 10.97 12.89
N LYS A 54 -17.40 11.06 11.76
CA LYS A 54 -17.14 10.18 10.62
C LYS A 54 -15.73 10.36 10.04
N ALA A 55 -15.20 11.58 10.04
CA ALA A 55 -13.86 11.85 9.50
C ALA A 55 -12.79 11.18 10.36
N GLY A 56 -12.90 11.27 11.70
CA GLY A 56 -11.99 10.56 12.62
C GLY A 56 -12.08 9.04 12.53
N LEU A 57 -13.26 8.49 12.22
CA LEU A 57 -13.39 7.04 11.95
C LEU A 57 -12.71 6.65 10.64
N LEU A 58 -12.92 7.42 9.57
CA LEU A 58 -12.24 7.20 8.27
C LEU A 58 -10.72 7.31 8.41
N ASP A 59 -10.24 8.30 9.16
CA ASP A 59 -8.83 8.49 9.46
C ASP A 59 -8.23 7.28 10.19
N ALA A 60 -8.94 6.73 11.16
CA ALA A 60 -8.50 5.53 11.86
C ALA A 60 -8.44 4.28 10.96
N VAL A 61 -9.42 4.11 10.05
CA VAL A 61 -9.40 3.02 9.05
C VAL A 61 -8.30 3.22 8.03
N TYR A 62 -8.05 4.46 7.61
CA TYR A 62 -6.95 4.84 6.72
C TYR A 62 -5.59 4.47 7.30
N HIS A 63 -5.30 4.85 8.55
CA HIS A 63 -4.05 4.51 9.24
C HIS A 63 -3.89 3.00 9.38
N GLU A 64 -4.93 2.29 9.81
CA GLU A 64 -4.90 0.83 9.93
C GLU A 64 -4.55 0.15 8.61
N GLY A 65 -5.01 0.72 7.46
CA GLY A 65 -4.65 0.23 6.14
C GLY A 65 -3.14 0.29 5.89
N PHE A 66 -2.49 1.40 6.22
CA PHE A 66 -1.04 1.54 6.08
C PHE A 66 -0.27 0.69 7.08
N ASP A 67 -0.73 0.60 8.34
CA ASP A 67 -0.10 -0.24 9.37
C ASP A 67 -0.08 -1.71 8.93
N ARG A 68 -1.18 -2.23 8.38
CA ARG A 68 -1.26 -3.59 7.82
C ARG A 68 -0.37 -3.81 6.61
N LEU A 69 -0.31 -2.84 5.71
CA LEU A 69 0.59 -2.90 4.56
C LEU A 69 2.05 -2.92 5.01
N GLU A 70 2.43 -2.05 5.95
CA GLU A 70 3.78 -2.00 6.52
C GLU A 70 4.14 -3.32 7.21
N GLU A 71 3.25 -3.88 8.03
CA GLU A 71 3.46 -5.17 8.69
C GLU A 71 3.66 -6.30 7.67
N ALA A 72 2.82 -6.36 6.63
CA ALA A 72 2.97 -7.35 5.56
C ALA A 72 4.31 -7.20 4.83
N MET A 73 4.73 -5.98 4.52
CA MET A 73 6.00 -5.71 3.86
C MET A 73 7.20 -5.97 4.78
N ALA A 74 7.09 -5.70 6.09
CA ALA A 74 8.15 -5.96 7.05
C ALA A 74 8.48 -7.45 7.22
N ALA A 75 7.52 -8.33 6.91
CA ALA A 75 7.74 -9.78 6.90
C ALA A 75 8.58 -10.27 5.71
N VAL A 76 8.84 -9.42 4.71
CA VAL A 76 9.67 -9.77 3.55
C VAL A 76 11.14 -9.88 3.94
N LEU A 77 11.66 -11.10 3.87
CA LEU A 77 13.05 -11.43 4.12
C LEU A 77 13.80 -11.61 2.78
N GLY A 78 15.11 -11.40 2.79
CA GLY A 78 15.99 -11.63 1.65
C GLY A 78 17.30 -10.88 1.80
N SER A 79 18.40 -11.49 1.37
CA SER A 79 19.75 -10.91 1.38
C SER A 79 20.07 -10.20 0.06
N ASP A 80 19.50 -10.67 -1.07
CA ASP A 80 19.64 -10.00 -2.36
C ASP A 80 18.69 -8.81 -2.42
N PRO A 81 19.17 -7.59 -2.70
CA PRO A 81 18.36 -6.39 -2.71
C PRO A 81 17.33 -6.33 -3.85
N LEU A 82 17.62 -6.92 -5.02
CA LEU A 82 16.68 -6.95 -6.15
C LEU A 82 15.56 -7.96 -5.93
N ASP A 83 15.88 -9.14 -5.40
CA ASP A 83 14.89 -10.13 -4.98
C ASP A 83 14.00 -9.56 -3.89
N ARG A 84 14.59 -8.82 -2.94
CA ARG A 84 13.83 -8.14 -1.88
C ARG A 84 12.87 -7.10 -2.45
N ALA A 85 13.31 -6.28 -3.40
CA ALA A 85 12.46 -5.30 -4.07
C ALA A 85 11.31 -5.96 -4.82
N MET A 86 11.56 -7.07 -5.54
CA MET A 86 10.55 -7.88 -6.20
C MET A 86 9.52 -8.42 -5.20
N ASN A 87 9.98 -9.01 -4.09
CA ASN A 87 9.09 -9.59 -3.09
C ASN A 87 8.26 -8.51 -2.37
N LEU A 88 8.81 -7.33 -2.09
CA LEU A 88 8.06 -6.18 -1.57
C LEU A 88 6.93 -5.77 -2.51
N ALA A 89 7.19 -5.72 -3.81
CA ALA A 89 6.19 -5.39 -4.81
C ALA A 89 5.08 -6.46 -4.92
N LEU A 90 5.43 -7.74 -4.82
CA LEU A 90 4.46 -8.84 -4.81
C LEU A 90 3.57 -8.82 -3.57
N VAL A 91 4.14 -8.52 -2.40
CA VAL A 91 3.37 -8.35 -1.16
C VAL A 91 2.44 -7.14 -1.26
N TYR A 92 2.91 -6.02 -1.81
CA TYR A 92 2.08 -4.85 -2.07
C TYR A 92 0.87 -5.20 -2.95
N ARG A 93 1.09 -5.90 -4.08
CA ARG A 93 0.00 -6.38 -4.94
C ARG A 93 -0.95 -7.31 -4.20
N SER A 94 -0.42 -8.30 -3.48
CA SER A 94 -1.23 -9.27 -2.74
C SER A 94 -2.13 -8.58 -1.71
N PHE A 95 -1.60 -7.57 -1.01
CA PHE A 95 -2.37 -6.73 -0.09
C PHE A 95 -3.50 -6.00 -0.80
N ALA A 96 -3.21 -5.35 -1.93
CA ALA A 96 -4.18 -4.59 -2.71
C ALA A 96 -5.31 -5.48 -3.24
N MET A 97 -4.98 -6.66 -3.80
CA MET A 97 -5.97 -7.62 -4.30
C MET A 97 -6.83 -8.23 -3.19
N ALA A 98 -6.25 -8.45 -2.00
CA ALA A 98 -7.00 -8.96 -0.85
C ALA A 98 -7.88 -7.90 -0.19
N ASN A 99 -7.57 -6.60 -0.36
CA ASN A 99 -8.22 -5.49 0.34
C ASN A 99 -8.57 -4.32 -0.61
N PRO A 100 -9.29 -4.55 -1.73
CA PRO A 100 -9.48 -3.53 -2.77
C PRO A 100 -10.15 -2.24 -2.26
N ALA A 101 -11.17 -2.35 -1.42
CA ALA A 101 -11.86 -1.20 -0.86
C ALA A 101 -10.98 -0.39 0.13
N LEU A 102 -10.15 -1.08 0.91
CA LEU A 102 -9.19 -0.44 1.82
C LEU A 102 -8.09 0.24 1.03
N TYR A 103 -7.56 -0.42 -0.01
CA TYR A 103 -6.58 0.14 -0.93
C TYR A 103 -7.10 1.42 -1.61
N SER A 104 -8.36 1.40 -2.07
CA SER A 104 -9.01 2.59 -2.65
C SER A 104 -9.10 3.73 -1.62
N LEU A 105 -9.45 3.45 -0.35
CA LEU A 105 -9.44 4.45 0.72
C LEU A 105 -8.04 5.05 0.96
N MET A 106 -6.99 4.24 0.86
CA MET A 106 -5.60 4.65 1.10
C MET A 106 -5.02 5.52 -0.02
N PHE A 107 -5.33 5.22 -1.27
CA PHE A 107 -4.62 5.79 -2.43
C PHE A 107 -5.49 6.58 -3.40
N GLU A 108 -6.80 6.44 -3.34
CA GLU A 108 -7.72 7.14 -4.24
C GLU A 108 -8.44 8.30 -3.54
N ARG A 109 -9.02 9.19 -4.34
CA ARG A 109 -9.87 10.25 -3.80
C ARG A 109 -11.24 9.69 -3.42
N VAL A 110 -11.54 9.72 -2.13
CA VAL A 110 -12.83 9.31 -1.60
C VAL A 110 -13.67 10.54 -1.27
N ALA A 111 -14.91 10.58 -1.78
CA ALA A 111 -15.79 11.69 -1.52
C ALA A 111 -16.06 11.91 -0.01
N GLY A 112 -15.78 13.11 0.47
CA GLY A 112 -15.96 13.48 1.87
C GLY A 112 -14.85 12.98 2.83
N PHE A 113 -13.71 12.51 2.28
CA PHE A 113 -12.54 12.19 3.05
C PHE A 113 -11.28 12.74 2.36
N ASP A 114 -10.56 13.60 3.05
CA ASP A 114 -9.31 14.21 2.59
C ASP A 114 -8.37 14.29 3.80
N PRO A 115 -7.54 13.25 4.03
CA PRO A 115 -6.62 13.24 5.16
C PRO A 115 -5.60 14.37 5.01
N PRO A 116 -5.16 15.01 6.13
CA PRO A 116 -4.17 16.07 6.08
C PRO A 116 -2.90 15.65 5.35
N THR A 117 -2.30 16.53 4.55
CA THR A 117 -1.08 16.24 3.76
C THR A 117 0.05 15.65 4.61
N ALA A 118 0.22 16.13 5.84
CA ALA A 118 1.23 15.60 6.76
C ALA A 118 0.98 14.12 7.11
N VAL A 119 -0.29 13.72 7.28
CA VAL A 119 -0.71 12.34 7.53
C VAL A 119 -0.43 11.47 6.32
N GLN A 120 -0.84 11.92 5.13
CA GLN A 120 -0.56 11.22 3.86
C GLN A 120 0.94 11.02 3.66
N THR A 121 1.74 12.07 3.86
CA THR A 121 3.20 12.02 3.70
C THR A 121 3.84 11.04 4.69
N ALA A 122 3.39 11.02 5.95
CA ALA A 122 3.92 10.12 6.96
C ALA A 122 3.58 8.65 6.62
N ALA A 123 2.33 8.36 6.26
CA ALA A 123 1.88 7.02 5.92
C ALA A 123 2.59 6.46 4.67
N LEU A 124 2.71 7.28 3.61
CA LEU A 124 3.45 6.91 2.39
C LEU A 124 4.95 6.74 2.69
N GLY A 125 5.54 7.60 3.54
CA GLY A 125 6.94 7.52 3.94
C GLY A 125 7.25 6.23 4.70
N ALA A 126 6.41 5.83 5.64
CA ALA A 126 6.56 4.60 6.40
C ALA A 126 6.48 3.36 5.48
N SER A 127 5.42 3.25 4.68
CA SER A 127 5.21 2.11 3.78
C SER A 127 6.26 2.00 2.67
N SER A 128 6.86 3.10 2.22
CA SER A 128 7.91 3.10 1.19
C SER A 128 9.32 2.86 1.75
N SER A 129 9.52 2.97 3.06
CA SER A 129 10.85 2.93 3.71
C SER A 129 11.62 1.64 3.40
N LEU A 130 10.95 0.50 3.38
CA LEU A 130 11.56 -0.80 3.09
C LEU A 130 12.06 -0.90 1.65
N MET A 131 11.34 -0.32 0.69
CA MET A 131 11.80 -0.24 -0.70
C MET A 131 13.01 0.69 -0.83
N VAL A 132 13.03 1.82 -0.11
CA VAL A 132 14.19 2.72 -0.07
C VAL A 132 15.42 2.00 0.49
N VAL A 133 15.26 1.15 1.53
CA VAL A 133 16.35 0.33 2.08
C VAL A 133 16.86 -0.68 1.04
N ALA A 134 15.98 -1.38 0.33
CA ALA A 134 16.36 -2.32 -0.71
C ALA A 134 17.12 -1.62 -1.85
N MET A 135 16.64 -0.46 -2.32
CA MET A 135 17.31 0.31 -3.36
C MET A 135 18.65 0.89 -2.91
N ARG A 136 18.78 1.29 -1.65
CA ARG A 136 20.08 1.71 -1.10
C ARG A 136 21.11 0.58 -1.19
N GLN A 137 20.74 -0.62 -0.76
CA GLN A 137 21.63 -1.79 -0.83
C GLN A 137 21.96 -2.15 -2.29
N ALA A 138 21.01 -2.05 -3.21
CA ALA A 138 21.24 -2.30 -4.63
C ALA A 138 22.22 -1.28 -5.25
N ILE A 139 22.16 -0.01 -4.85
CA ILE A 139 23.10 1.02 -5.28
C ILE A 139 24.49 0.78 -4.68
N GLU A 140 24.59 0.50 -3.37
CA GLU A 140 25.84 0.23 -2.66
C GLU A 140 26.59 -0.99 -3.21
N THR A 141 25.83 -1.99 -3.70
CA THR A 141 26.39 -3.21 -4.32
C THR A 141 26.62 -3.06 -5.84
N GLY A 142 26.33 -1.91 -6.42
CA GLY A 142 26.51 -1.65 -7.87
C GLY A 142 25.53 -2.39 -8.78
N MET A 143 24.41 -2.87 -8.25
CA MET A 143 23.36 -3.52 -9.04
C MET A 143 22.42 -2.52 -9.72
N VAL A 144 22.30 -1.33 -9.13
CA VAL A 144 21.45 -0.24 -9.61
C VAL A 144 22.25 1.06 -9.65
N GLU A 145 22.04 1.86 -10.70
CA GLU A 145 22.55 3.22 -10.83
C GLU A 145 21.37 4.20 -10.79
N ALA A 146 21.35 5.08 -9.81
CA ALA A 146 20.33 6.10 -9.64
C ALA A 146 20.86 7.28 -8.80
N ASP A 147 20.27 8.46 -8.98
CA ASP A 147 20.65 9.69 -8.25
C ASP A 147 20.52 9.53 -6.72
N SER A 148 19.56 8.76 -6.28
CA SER A 148 19.38 8.44 -4.86
C SER A 148 18.55 7.17 -4.66
N PRO A 149 18.66 6.53 -3.47
CA PRO A 149 17.80 5.40 -3.10
C PRO A 149 16.30 5.74 -3.14
N THR A 150 15.95 6.98 -2.76
CA THR A 150 14.58 7.46 -2.78
C THR A 150 14.05 7.60 -4.21
N THR A 151 14.86 8.10 -5.15
CA THR A 151 14.50 8.20 -6.56
C THR A 151 14.25 6.81 -7.16
N ALA A 152 15.17 5.86 -6.93
CA ALA A 152 15.02 4.48 -7.39
C ALA A 152 13.75 3.81 -6.81
N ALA A 153 13.53 3.95 -5.51
CA ALA A 153 12.33 3.43 -4.85
C ALA A 153 11.04 4.07 -5.39
N TYR A 154 11.05 5.36 -5.67
CA TYR A 154 9.89 6.06 -6.24
C TYR A 154 9.57 5.59 -7.67
N ILE A 155 10.60 5.38 -8.51
CA ILE A 155 10.42 4.82 -9.86
C ILE A 155 9.76 3.43 -9.77
N LEU A 156 10.29 2.55 -8.92
CA LEU A 156 9.69 1.23 -8.72
C LEU A 156 8.28 1.31 -8.17
N TRP A 157 8.06 2.15 -7.15
CA TRP A 157 6.73 2.30 -6.56
C TRP A 157 5.71 2.77 -7.58
N THR A 158 6.03 3.74 -8.45
CA THR A 158 5.11 4.22 -9.49
C THR A 158 4.77 3.13 -10.50
N ALA A 159 5.74 2.29 -10.87
CA ALA A 159 5.53 1.15 -11.76
C ALA A 159 4.61 0.09 -11.12
N VAL A 160 4.87 -0.26 -9.86
CA VAL A 160 4.05 -1.21 -9.06
C VAL A 160 2.64 -0.68 -8.87
N HIS A 161 2.51 0.55 -8.36
CA HIS A 161 1.23 1.18 -8.08
C HIS A 161 0.37 1.33 -9.35
N GLY A 162 0.98 1.74 -10.47
CA GLY A 162 0.29 1.83 -11.75
C GLY A 162 -0.21 0.48 -12.26
N THR A 163 0.61 -0.57 -12.17
CA THR A 163 0.22 -1.93 -12.57
C THR A 163 -0.92 -2.46 -11.72
N VAL A 164 -0.82 -2.33 -10.39
CA VAL A 164 -1.84 -2.77 -9.43
C VAL A 164 -3.13 -1.98 -9.59
N GLY A 165 -3.03 -0.65 -9.77
CA GLY A 165 -4.21 0.21 -10.01
C GLY A 165 -4.97 -0.18 -11.28
N LEU A 166 -4.27 -0.49 -12.38
CA LEU A 166 -4.90 -0.99 -13.61
C LEU A 166 -5.55 -2.36 -13.41
N GLU A 167 -4.95 -3.24 -12.63
CA GLU A 167 -5.52 -4.56 -12.31
C GLU A 167 -6.80 -4.43 -11.48
N LEU A 168 -6.82 -3.58 -10.46
CA LEU A 168 -8.00 -3.31 -9.65
C LEU A 168 -9.12 -2.60 -10.45
N ALA A 169 -8.74 -1.65 -11.30
CA ALA A 169 -9.71 -0.96 -12.17
C ALA A 169 -10.42 -1.93 -13.13
N ARG A 170 -9.76 -3.00 -13.56
CA ARG A 170 -10.37 -4.05 -14.38
C ARG A 170 -11.49 -4.78 -13.66
N GLU A 171 -11.32 -5.09 -12.36
CA GLU A 171 -12.35 -5.77 -11.57
C GLU A 171 -13.62 -4.90 -11.44
N SER A 172 -13.46 -3.58 -11.53
CA SER A 172 -14.55 -2.60 -11.42
C SER A 172 -15.17 -2.21 -12.77
N HIS A 173 -14.47 -2.46 -13.88
CA HIS A 173 -14.89 -2.08 -15.24
C HIS A 173 -14.71 -3.27 -16.18
N HIS A 174 -15.47 -3.28 -17.28
CA HIS A 174 -15.38 -4.34 -18.28
C HIS A 174 -13.95 -4.40 -18.86
N PRO A 175 -13.32 -5.59 -18.90
CA PRO A 175 -11.97 -5.73 -19.43
C PRO A 175 -11.91 -5.25 -20.89
N VAL A 176 -10.83 -4.55 -21.24
CA VAL A 176 -10.58 -4.20 -22.64
C VAL A 176 -10.07 -5.47 -23.33
N PRO A 177 -10.79 -6.03 -24.32
CA PRO A 177 -10.38 -7.26 -24.97
C PRO A 177 -8.97 -7.17 -25.55
N GLY A 178 -8.15 -8.19 -25.30
CA GLY A 178 -6.77 -8.26 -25.78
C GLY A 178 -5.73 -7.58 -24.89
N TRP A 179 -6.11 -7.02 -23.76
CA TRP A 179 -5.14 -6.53 -22.78
C TRP A 179 -4.50 -7.70 -22.01
N LEU A 180 -3.20 -7.57 -21.72
CA LEU A 180 -2.37 -8.61 -21.08
C LEU A 180 -2.85 -9.02 -19.69
N ILE A 181 -3.71 -8.22 -19.04
CA ILE A 181 -4.26 -8.46 -17.70
C ILE A 181 -5.70 -9.00 -17.73
N ASP A 182 -6.14 -9.56 -18.85
CA ASP A 182 -7.52 -10.07 -19.00
C ASP A 182 -7.85 -11.27 -18.09
N VAL A 183 -6.84 -11.91 -17.52
CA VAL A 183 -7.00 -13.02 -16.57
C VAL A 183 -6.21 -12.76 -15.30
N PRO A 184 -6.74 -13.10 -14.11
CA PRO A 184 -6.10 -12.83 -12.82
C PRO A 184 -4.67 -13.37 -12.71
N GLU A 185 -4.39 -14.53 -13.34
CA GLU A 185 -3.09 -15.18 -13.34
C GLU A 185 -2.02 -14.35 -14.06
N ASN A 186 -2.42 -13.50 -14.99
CA ASN A 186 -1.50 -12.61 -15.72
C ASN A 186 -1.07 -11.40 -14.91
N GLY A 187 -1.83 -10.97 -13.88
CA GLY A 187 -1.51 -9.78 -13.09
C GLY A 187 -0.17 -9.90 -12.37
N GLU A 188 0.11 -11.02 -11.68
CA GLU A 188 1.41 -11.24 -11.03
C GLU A 188 2.54 -11.35 -12.06
N LYS A 189 2.34 -12.09 -13.15
CA LYS A 189 3.32 -12.23 -14.22
C LYS A 189 3.67 -10.86 -14.83
N MET A 190 2.66 -10.05 -15.10
CA MET A 190 2.86 -8.69 -15.63
C MET A 190 3.59 -7.79 -14.65
N LEU A 191 3.25 -7.86 -13.36
CA LEU A 191 3.97 -7.09 -12.34
C LEU A 191 5.45 -7.46 -12.30
N ARG A 192 5.79 -8.76 -12.33
CA ARG A 192 7.17 -9.24 -12.38
C ARG A 192 7.91 -8.66 -13.58
N GLU A 193 7.33 -8.75 -14.78
CA GLU A 193 7.91 -8.22 -16.01
C GLU A 193 8.14 -6.70 -15.96
N VAL A 194 7.18 -5.95 -15.39
CA VAL A 194 7.30 -4.50 -15.21
C VAL A 194 8.45 -4.17 -14.26
N ILE A 195 8.58 -4.88 -13.13
CA ILE A 195 9.65 -4.65 -12.16
C ILE A 195 11.01 -5.03 -12.74
N GLU A 196 11.13 -6.20 -13.37
CA GLU A 196 12.38 -6.63 -14.02
C GLU A 196 12.83 -5.65 -15.10
N THR A 197 11.89 -5.15 -15.90
CA THR A 197 12.18 -4.16 -16.92
C THR A 197 12.62 -2.83 -16.30
N THR A 198 11.97 -2.40 -15.23
CA THR A 198 12.31 -1.17 -14.51
C THR A 198 13.70 -1.29 -13.85
N LEU A 199 13.99 -2.39 -13.18
CA LEU A 199 15.29 -2.65 -12.56
C LEU A 199 16.41 -2.76 -13.61
N ARG A 200 16.12 -3.42 -14.73
CA ARG A 200 17.05 -3.52 -15.87
C ARG A 200 17.37 -2.15 -16.47
N GLY A 201 16.37 -1.26 -16.53
CA GLY A 201 16.56 0.14 -16.96
C GLY A 201 17.41 0.99 -16.00
N MET A 202 17.56 0.55 -14.76
CA MET A 202 18.42 1.17 -13.74
C MET A 202 19.75 0.41 -13.55
N ALA A 203 20.02 -0.64 -14.32
CA ALA A 203 21.30 -1.34 -14.23
C ALA A 203 22.43 -0.45 -14.76
N PRO A 204 23.64 -0.52 -14.16
CA PRO A 204 24.79 0.23 -14.63
C PRO A 204 25.09 -0.06 -16.10
N ALA A 205 25.49 0.97 -16.84
CA ALA A 205 25.88 0.81 -18.23
C ALA A 205 27.09 -0.14 -18.33
N VAL A 206 26.96 -1.21 -19.11
CA VAL A 206 28.11 -2.08 -19.40
C VAL A 206 29.10 -1.26 -20.25
N PRO A 207 30.37 -1.10 -19.77
CA PRO A 207 31.37 -0.40 -20.57
C PRO A 207 31.50 -1.08 -21.94
N ILE A 208 31.32 -0.33 -23.02
CA ILE A 208 31.58 -0.84 -24.37
C ILE A 208 33.08 -1.09 -24.46
N PRO A 209 33.56 -2.34 -24.63
CA PRO A 209 34.99 -2.59 -24.77
C PRO A 209 35.50 -1.94 -26.06
N GLY A 210 36.37 -0.92 -25.88
CA GLY A 210 37.33 -0.48 -26.88
C GLY A 210 36.78 0.18 -28.14
N GLY A 211 36.44 1.48 -28.05
CA GLY A 211 36.69 2.42 -29.15
C GLY A 211 38.05 3.09 -28.91
N GLY A 212 39.10 2.43 -29.31
CA GLY A 212 40.43 2.99 -29.35
C GLY A 212 40.82 3.31 -30.82
#